data_4aadb92c8981b66057d5554b97435e7f
#
_entry.id   4aadb92c8981b66057d5554b97435e7f
#
_cell.length_a   1.000
_cell.length_b   1.000
_cell.length_c   1.000
_cell.angle_alpha   90.00
_cell.angle_beta   90.00
_cell.angle_gamma   90.00
#
_symmetry.space_group_name_H-M   'P 1'
#
loop_
_entity.id
_entity.type
_entity.pdbx_description
1 polymer ?
#
loop_
_entity_poly.entity_id
_entity_poly.type
_entity_poly.pdbx_seq_one_letter_code
_entity_poly.pdbx_strand_id
1 'polypeptide(L)'
;MRAEAKARYVLESLRKRYLGNASFLDRPGTALANVAAKTKDPFRVLISTILSHRTRDERTAAASTALFRRFGTPQALAKAPVAVVRRLIHPVNFHVGKARRLKEVARYLLDHQGGEVPKDYGQLLEIPMVGPKTANCVLVYGFGQAAIPVDTHCHRVPNRIGFLRTKTPEETEAALKRLLPRSYWLDVNELVIRFGKEVCRPVGPRCGECEFTAICRFFREDRVKPKPYL
;
A
#
# COMPACT_ATOMS: atom_id res chain seq x y z
N MET A 1 20.87 14.97 13.14
CA MET A 1 20.46 15.08 11.73
C MET A 1 19.07 15.67 11.66
N ARG A 2 18.81 16.68 10.80
CA ARG A 2 17.49 17.27 10.58
C ARG A 2 16.53 16.23 9.98
N ALA A 3 15.23 16.35 10.26
CA ALA A 3 14.21 15.38 9.85
C ALA A 3 14.22 15.10 8.33
N GLU A 4 14.31 16.16 7.51
CA GLU A 4 14.37 16.03 6.05
C GLU A 4 15.59 15.24 5.58
N ALA A 5 16.78 15.58 6.05
CA ALA A 5 18.02 14.87 5.71
C ALA A 5 17.97 13.41 6.14
N LYS A 6 17.36 13.13 7.30
CA LYS A 6 17.15 11.76 7.78
C LYS A 6 16.18 10.99 6.89
N ALA A 7 15.07 11.59 6.49
CA ALA A 7 14.09 10.97 5.61
C ALA A 7 14.69 10.64 4.24
N ARG A 8 15.39 11.59 3.62
CA ARG A 8 16.09 11.38 2.34
C ARG A 8 17.11 10.26 2.44
N TYR A 9 18.00 10.31 3.43
CA TYR A 9 19.00 9.25 3.66
C TYR A 9 18.37 7.87 3.75
N VAL A 10 17.28 7.72 4.54
CA VAL A 10 16.58 6.45 4.68
C VAL A 10 15.99 5.98 3.35
N LEU A 11 15.30 6.85 2.62
CA LEU A 11 14.67 6.45 1.35
C LEU A 11 15.68 6.15 0.25
N GLU A 12 16.78 6.88 0.17
CA GLU A 12 17.87 6.61 -0.78
C GLU A 12 18.56 5.28 -0.47
N SER A 13 18.84 4.99 0.79
CA SER A 13 19.38 3.69 1.21
C SER A 13 18.42 2.54 0.86
N LEU A 14 17.12 2.70 1.16
CA LEU A 14 16.12 1.70 0.80
C LEU A 14 15.96 1.53 -0.70
N ARG A 15 16.01 2.65 -1.46
CA ARG A 15 15.97 2.60 -2.92
C ARG A 15 17.16 1.83 -3.48
N LYS A 16 18.37 2.12 -2.99
CA LYS A 16 19.59 1.38 -3.37
C LYS A 16 19.45 -0.11 -3.06
N ARG A 17 18.95 -0.44 -1.85
CA ARG A 17 18.78 -1.82 -1.38
C ARG A 17 17.77 -2.62 -2.23
N TYR A 18 16.62 -2.04 -2.54
CA TYR A 18 15.50 -2.77 -3.14
C TYR A 18 15.34 -2.57 -4.64
N LEU A 19 15.69 -1.41 -5.16
CA LEU A 19 15.42 -1.05 -6.54
C LEU A 19 16.72 -0.84 -7.36
N GLY A 20 17.78 -0.35 -6.74
CA GLY A 20 18.94 0.14 -7.47
C GLY A 20 18.55 1.29 -8.38
N ASN A 21 18.83 1.17 -9.68
CA ASN A 21 18.42 2.14 -10.70
C ASN A 21 17.06 1.83 -11.35
N ALA A 22 16.41 0.71 -10.98
CA ALA A 22 15.13 0.30 -11.54
C ALA A 22 13.96 1.03 -10.86
N SER A 23 12.79 1.02 -11.50
CA SER A 23 11.53 1.42 -10.87
C SER A 23 10.96 0.28 -10.00
N PHE A 24 9.98 0.59 -9.16
CA PHE A 24 9.26 -0.45 -8.42
C PHE A 24 8.41 -1.35 -9.35
N LEU A 25 8.09 -0.90 -10.55
CA LEU A 25 7.40 -1.71 -11.55
C LEU A 25 8.33 -2.75 -12.19
N ASP A 26 9.62 -2.45 -12.31
CA ASP A 26 10.62 -3.38 -12.83
C ASP A 26 11.07 -4.40 -11.76
N ARG A 27 11.04 -4.00 -10.49
CA ARG A 27 11.39 -4.83 -9.33
C ARG A 27 10.30 -4.83 -8.26
N PRO A 28 9.09 -5.32 -8.59
CA PRO A 28 7.98 -5.29 -7.66
C PRO A 28 8.20 -6.22 -6.47
N GLY A 29 8.01 -5.71 -5.25
CA GLY A 29 8.14 -6.46 -4.00
C GLY A 29 6.83 -6.62 -3.23
N THR A 30 5.78 -5.89 -3.58
CA THR A 30 4.46 -6.00 -2.97
C THR A 30 3.43 -6.61 -3.92
N ALA A 31 2.31 -7.11 -3.39
CA ALA A 31 1.23 -7.66 -4.22
C ALA A 31 0.67 -6.62 -5.20
N LEU A 32 0.54 -5.36 -4.79
CA LEU A 32 0.02 -4.28 -5.64
C LEU A 32 1.01 -3.91 -6.74
N ALA A 33 2.30 -3.79 -6.41
CA ALA A 33 3.34 -3.54 -7.42
C ALA A 33 3.38 -4.66 -8.46
N ASN A 34 3.23 -5.92 -8.04
CA ASN A 34 3.15 -7.07 -8.96
C ASN A 34 1.92 -7.00 -9.89
N VAL A 35 0.75 -6.60 -9.37
CA VAL A 35 -0.44 -6.41 -10.22
C VAL A 35 -0.21 -5.26 -11.20
N ALA A 36 0.31 -4.14 -10.76
CA ALA A 36 0.61 -2.98 -11.59
C ALA A 36 1.59 -3.32 -12.72
N ALA A 37 2.71 -3.96 -12.37
CA ALA A 37 3.75 -4.35 -13.32
C ALA A 37 3.23 -5.31 -14.40
N LYS A 38 2.40 -6.30 -14.01
CA LYS A 38 1.89 -7.34 -14.92
C LYS A 38 0.74 -6.87 -15.80
N THR A 39 -0.10 -5.96 -15.31
CA THR A 39 -1.38 -5.67 -15.98
C THR A 39 -1.47 -4.28 -16.55
N LYS A 40 -0.78 -3.29 -15.95
CA LYS A 40 -0.90 -1.85 -16.25
C LYS A 40 -2.36 -1.37 -16.27
N ASP A 41 -3.21 -1.98 -15.44
CA ASP A 41 -4.66 -1.83 -15.44
C ASP A 41 -5.12 -1.23 -14.09
N PRO A 42 -5.56 0.04 -14.08
CA PRO A 42 -6.03 0.72 -12.86
C PRO A 42 -7.21 0.02 -12.19
N PHE A 43 -8.11 -0.62 -12.93
CA PHE A 43 -9.22 -1.37 -12.37
C PHE A 43 -8.71 -2.58 -11.57
N ARG A 44 -7.77 -3.33 -12.11
CA ARG A 44 -7.16 -4.46 -11.39
C ARG A 44 -6.37 -4.01 -10.18
N VAL A 45 -5.71 -2.86 -10.25
CA VAL A 45 -5.05 -2.26 -9.08
C VAL A 45 -6.07 -1.88 -8.02
N LEU A 46 -7.16 -1.19 -8.36
CA LEU A 46 -8.23 -0.81 -7.45
C LEU A 46 -8.82 -2.05 -6.74
N ILE A 47 -9.24 -3.05 -7.49
CA ILE A 47 -9.84 -4.28 -6.94
C ILE A 47 -8.85 -5.03 -6.05
N SER A 48 -7.58 -5.17 -6.47
CA SER A 48 -6.55 -5.81 -5.66
C SER A 48 -6.26 -5.05 -4.37
N THR A 49 -6.30 -3.71 -4.42
CA THR A 49 -6.15 -2.88 -3.22
C THR A 49 -7.28 -3.14 -2.23
N ILE A 50 -8.53 -3.24 -2.68
CA ILE A 50 -9.67 -3.56 -1.83
C ILE A 50 -9.53 -4.99 -1.26
N LEU A 51 -9.11 -5.96 -2.07
CA LEU A 51 -8.84 -7.32 -1.61
C LEU A 51 -7.76 -7.38 -0.54
N SER A 52 -6.73 -6.52 -0.63
CA SER A 52 -5.62 -6.46 0.32
C SER A 52 -5.99 -5.92 1.70
N HIS A 53 -7.15 -5.25 1.86
CA HIS A 53 -7.56 -4.73 3.15
C HIS A 53 -7.60 -5.86 4.22
N ARG A 54 -6.73 -5.75 5.25
CA ARG A 54 -6.58 -6.72 6.36
C ARG A 54 -6.29 -8.15 5.87
N THR A 55 -5.61 -8.29 4.74
CA THR A 55 -5.27 -9.59 4.12
C THR A 55 -3.78 -9.62 3.79
N ARG A 56 -3.13 -10.77 3.95
CA ARG A 56 -1.73 -10.96 3.58
C ARG A 56 -1.57 -10.95 2.06
N ASP A 57 -0.38 -10.52 1.60
CA ASP A 57 -0.09 -10.36 0.17
C ASP A 57 -0.29 -11.63 -0.65
N GLU A 58 0.14 -12.78 -0.13
CA GLU A 58 0.04 -14.07 -0.85
C GLU A 58 -1.43 -14.43 -1.10
N ARG A 59 -2.30 -14.22 -0.10
CA ARG A 59 -3.74 -14.46 -0.24
C ARG A 59 -4.40 -13.46 -1.19
N THR A 60 -3.96 -12.20 -1.12
CA THR A 60 -4.42 -11.16 -2.05
C THR A 60 -4.06 -11.50 -3.48
N ALA A 61 -2.81 -11.91 -3.73
CA ALA A 61 -2.34 -12.27 -5.06
C ALA A 61 -3.11 -13.47 -5.63
N ALA A 62 -3.30 -14.52 -4.83
CA ALA A 62 -4.07 -15.70 -5.24
C ALA A 62 -5.52 -15.36 -5.59
N ALA A 63 -6.20 -14.59 -4.74
CA ALA A 63 -7.58 -14.17 -4.94
C ALA A 63 -7.72 -13.24 -6.16
N SER A 64 -6.81 -12.27 -6.33
CA SER A 64 -6.79 -11.37 -7.49
C SER A 64 -6.62 -12.15 -8.79
N THR A 65 -5.68 -13.09 -8.84
CA THR A 65 -5.45 -13.94 -10.02
C THR A 65 -6.70 -14.77 -10.37
N ALA A 66 -7.32 -15.42 -9.37
CA ALA A 66 -8.52 -16.21 -9.57
C ALA A 66 -9.69 -15.37 -10.07
N LEU A 67 -9.88 -14.18 -9.47
CA LEU A 67 -10.94 -13.26 -9.84
C LEU A 67 -10.78 -12.75 -11.27
N PHE A 68 -9.59 -12.25 -11.63
CA PHE A 68 -9.37 -11.60 -12.91
C PHE A 68 -9.31 -12.55 -14.10
N ARG A 69 -9.05 -13.84 -13.89
CA ARG A 69 -9.20 -14.85 -14.95
C ARG A 69 -10.63 -14.91 -15.47
N ARG A 70 -11.63 -14.58 -14.65
CA ARG A 70 -13.04 -14.71 -14.99
C ARG A 70 -13.76 -13.38 -15.12
N PHE A 71 -13.41 -12.41 -14.27
CA PHE A 71 -14.08 -11.12 -14.14
C PHE A 71 -13.06 -9.98 -14.11
N GLY A 72 -12.31 -9.83 -15.22
CA GLY A 72 -11.20 -8.88 -15.32
C GLY A 72 -11.59 -7.46 -15.73
N THR A 73 -12.88 -7.16 -15.94
CA THR A 73 -13.39 -5.83 -16.30
C THR A 73 -14.54 -5.41 -15.38
N PRO A 74 -14.85 -4.09 -15.25
CA PRO A 74 -16.01 -3.61 -14.50
C PRO A 74 -17.31 -4.27 -14.94
N GLN A 75 -17.54 -4.39 -16.26
CA GLN A 75 -18.74 -4.98 -16.84
C GLN A 75 -18.91 -6.45 -16.43
N ALA A 76 -17.83 -7.22 -16.53
CA ALA A 76 -17.83 -8.64 -16.16
C ALA A 76 -18.07 -8.82 -14.65
N LEU A 77 -17.42 -7.99 -13.82
CA LEU A 77 -17.55 -8.10 -12.36
C LEU A 77 -18.93 -7.64 -11.88
N ALA A 78 -19.50 -6.59 -12.44
CA ALA A 78 -20.84 -6.10 -12.10
C ALA A 78 -21.94 -7.16 -12.37
N LYS A 79 -21.80 -7.91 -13.47
CA LYS A 79 -22.74 -8.98 -13.87
C LYS A 79 -22.49 -10.30 -13.11
N ALA A 80 -21.32 -10.48 -12.49
CA ALA A 80 -20.94 -11.75 -11.86
C ALA A 80 -21.90 -12.16 -10.73
N PRO A 81 -22.29 -13.45 -10.59
CA PRO A 81 -23.01 -13.92 -9.41
C PRO A 81 -22.17 -13.75 -8.14
N VAL A 82 -22.76 -13.16 -7.09
CA VAL A 82 -22.05 -12.91 -5.81
C VAL A 82 -21.45 -14.19 -5.23
N ALA A 83 -22.15 -15.31 -5.31
CA ALA A 83 -21.66 -16.60 -4.82
C ALA A 83 -20.38 -17.07 -5.53
N VAL A 84 -20.27 -16.79 -6.85
CA VAL A 84 -19.07 -17.11 -7.64
C VAL A 84 -17.91 -16.21 -7.24
N VAL A 85 -18.15 -14.89 -7.14
CA VAL A 85 -17.12 -13.92 -6.68
C VAL A 85 -16.62 -14.33 -5.31
N ARG A 86 -17.53 -14.61 -4.34
CA ARG A 86 -17.20 -15.06 -2.99
C ARG A 86 -16.28 -16.27 -2.99
N ARG A 87 -16.58 -17.27 -3.82
CA ARG A 87 -15.75 -18.49 -3.94
C ARG A 87 -14.35 -18.19 -4.49
N LEU A 88 -14.24 -17.34 -5.49
CA LEU A 88 -12.95 -16.98 -6.09
C LEU A 88 -12.04 -16.19 -5.13
N ILE A 89 -12.63 -15.34 -4.28
CA ILE A 89 -11.87 -14.52 -3.34
C ILE A 89 -11.84 -15.10 -1.91
N HIS A 90 -12.26 -16.37 -1.72
CA HIS A 90 -12.33 -16.99 -0.39
C HIS A 90 -11.02 -16.94 0.42
N PRO A 91 -9.80 -16.92 -0.18
CA PRO A 91 -8.57 -16.80 0.60
C PRO A 91 -8.42 -15.47 1.35
N VAL A 92 -9.13 -14.40 0.93
CA VAL A 92 -9.01 -13.10 1.61
C VAL A 92 -9.92 -12.98 2.82
N ASN A 93 -9.48 -12.22 3.80
CA ASN A 93 -10.29 -11.93 4.97
C ASN A 93 -11.54 -11.13 4.59
N PHE A 94 -12.66 -11.39 5.28
CA PHE A 94 -13.95 -10.73 5.02
C PHE A 94 -14.50 -10.95 3.59
N HIS A 95 -14.15 -12.05 2.94
CA HIS A 95 -14.51 -12.33 1.54
C HIS A 95 -16.03 -12.30 1.29
N VAL A 96 -16.86 -12.65 2.29
CA VAL A 96 -18.32 -12.60 2.15
C VAL A 96 -18.82 -11.18 1.88
N GLY A 97 -18.42 -10.23 2.72
CA GLY A 97 -18.76 -8.81 2.55
C GLY A 97 -18.08 -8.20 1.33
N LYS A 98 -16.79 -8.52 1.13
CA LYS A 98 -16.04 -8.02 -0.03
C LYS A 98 -16.64 -8.41 -1.36
N ALA A 99 -17.19 -9.64 -1.50
CA ALA A 99 -17.80 -10.08 -2.75
C ALA A 99 -18.96 -9.19 -3.22
N ARG A 100 -19.80 -8.73 -2.29
CA ARG A 100 -20.89 -7.78 -2.60
C ARG A 100 -20.30 -6.40 -2.94
N ARG A 101 -19.40 -5.91 -2.11
CA ARG A 101 -18.77 -4.58 -2.26
C ARG A 101 -17.98 -4.42 -3.55
N LEU A 102 -17.27 -5.46 -4.00
CA LEU A 102 -16.57 -5.41 -5.30
C LEU A 102 -17.53 -5.22 -6.47
N LYS A 103 -18.73 -5.80 -6.39
CA LYS A 103 -19.77 -5.57 -7.40
C LYS A 103 -20.35 -4.15 -7.32
N GLU A 104 -20.51 -3.61 -6.12
CA GLU A 104 -20.92 -2.21 -5.92
C GLU A 104 -19.90 -1.25 -6.54
N VAL A 105 -18.59 -1.50 -6.30
CA VAL A 105 -17.51 -0.73 -6.96
C VAL A 105 -17.59 -0.81 -8.49
N ALA A 106 -17.76 -2.02 -9.02
CA ALA A 106 -17.85 -2.22 -10.46
C ALA A 106 -19.08 -1.51 -11.08
N ARG A 107 -20.23 -1.56 -10.41
CA ARG A 107 -21.43 -0.84 -10.82
C ARG A 107 -21.24 0.67 -10.76
N TYR A 108 -20.69 1.17 -9.64
CA TYR A 108 -20.41 2.60 -9.50
C TYR A 108 -19.56 3.12 -10.66
N LEU A 109 -18.49 2.39 -11.03
CA LEU A 109 -17.66 2.77 -12.17
C LEU A 109 -18.45 2.84 -13.48
N LEU A 110 -19.37 1.88 -13.71
CA LEU A 110 -20.20 1.88 -14.92
C LEU A 110 -21.19 3.04 -14.93
N ASP A 111 -21.83 3.30 -13.80
CA ASP A 111 -22.93 4.26 -13.71
C ASP A 111 -22.42 5.72 -13.67
N HIS A 112 -21.24 5.97 -13.11
CA HIS A 112 -20.74 7.32 -12.83
C HIS A 112 -19.42 7.67 -13.53
N GLN A 113 -18.65 6.67 -14.01
CA GLN A 113 -17.31 6.88 -14.55
C GLN A 113 -17.11 6.23 -15.94
N GLY A 114 -18.20 5.92 -16.65
CA GLY A 114 -18.15 5.29 -17.98
C GLY A 114 -17.46 3.92 -18.00
N GLY A 115 -17.30 3.28 -16.84
CA GLY A 115 -16.59 2.00 -16.70
C GLY A 115 -15.08 2.14 -16.52
N GLU A 116 -14.56 3.34 -16.40
CA GLU A 116 -13.13 3.61 -16.17
C GLU A 116 -12.86 3.98 -14.71
N VAL A 117 -11.62 3.78 -14.27
CA VAL A 117 -11.16 4.26 -12.95
C VAL A 117 -10.69 5.70 -13.10
N PRO A 118 -11.24 6.66 -12.33
CA PRO A 118 -10.82 8.05 -12.44
C PRO A 118 -9.39 8.28 -11.98
N LYS A 119 -8.73 9.29 -12.57
CA LYS A 119 -7.37 9.72 -12.23
C LYS A 119 -7.33 10.84 -11.18
N ASP A 120 -8.49 11.35 -10.81
CA ASP A 120 -8.64 12.41 -9.81
C ASP A 120 -8.83 11.83 -8.41
N TYR A 121 -8.13 12.40 -7.43
CA TYR A 121 -8.18 11.94 -6.04
C TYR A 121 -9.57 12.08 -5.42
N GLY A 122 -10.27 13.19 -5.70
CA GLY A 122 -11.62 13.45 -5.20
C GLY A 122 -12.62 12.43 -5.74
N GLN A 123 -12.61 12.21 -7.05
CA GLN A 123 -13.47 11.21 -7.69
C GLN A 123 -13.17 9.77 -7.20
N LEU A 124 -11.90 9.46 -6.91
CA LEU A 124 -11.55 8.16 -6.32
C LEU A 124 -12.18 7.97 -4.95
N LEU A 125 -12.27 9.02 -4.13
CA LEU A 125 -12.89 8.94 -2.80
C LEU A 125 -14.41 8.74 -2.84
N GLU A 126 -15.07 9.04 -3.94
CA GLU A 126 -16.50 8.81 -4.12
C GLU A 126 -16.83 7.32 -4.38
N ILE A 127 -15.84 6.54 -4.82
CA ILE A 127 -16.03 5.12 -5.10
C ILE A 127 -16.26 4.35 -3.78
N PRO A 128 -17.28 3.49 -3.69
CA PRO A 128 -17.50 2.65 -2.50
C PRO A 128 -16.23 1.91 -2.05
N MET A 129 -15.94 1.88 -0.74
CA MET A 129 -14.75 1.26 -0.14
C MET A 129 -13.40 1.96 -0.44
N VAL A 130 -13.38 3.06 -1.15
CA VAL A 130 -12.17 3.81 -1.42
C VAL A 130 -12.01 4.93 -0.41
N GLY A 131 -11.06 4.79 0.50
CA GLY A 131 -10.59 5.85 1.39
C GLY A 131 -9.24 6.41 0.92
N PRO A 132 -8.66 7.38 1.68
CA PRO A 132 -7.43 8.06 1.31
C PRO A 132 -6.28 7.12 0.91
N LYS A 133 -6.03 6.08 1.71
CA LYS A 133 -4.98 5.08 1.42
C LYS A 133 -5.24 4.35 0.10
N THR A 134 -6.49 3.94 -0.16
CA THR A 134 -6.84 3.21 -1.38
C THR A 134 -6.74 4.11 -2.61
N ALA A 135 -7.23 5.33 -2.53
CA ALA A 135 -7.10 6.33 -3.60
C ALA A 135 -5.63 6.58 -3.96
N ASN A 136 -4.78 6.84 -2.96
CA ASN A 136 -3.34 7.02 -3.18
C ASN A 136 -2.68 5.76 -3.78
N CYS A 137 -3.10 4.53 -3.39
CA CYS A 137 -2.62 3.31 -4.04
C CYS A 137 -2.99 3.25 -5.52
N VAL A 138 -4.21 3.62 -5.88
CA VAL A 138 -4.65 3.63 -7.28
C VAL A 138 -3.86 4.67 -8.09
N LEU A 139 -3.65 5.86 -7.53
CA LEU A 139 -2.82 6.90 -8.18
C LEU A 139 -1.39 6.41 -8.44
N VAL A 140 -0.74 5.83 -7.43
CA VAL A 140 0.65 5.35 -7.56
C VAL A 140 0.74 4.13 -8.47
N TYR A 141 0.03 3.08 -8.13
CA TYR A 141 0.20 1.77 -8.78
C TYR A 141 -0.63 1.62 -10.07
N GLY A 142 -1.75 2.33 -10.19
CA GLY A 142 -2.60 2.30 -11.36
C GLY A 142 -2.21 3.32 -12.43
N PHE A 143 -1.76 4.50 -12.00
CA PHE A 143 -1.54 5.62 -12.92
C PHE A 143 -0.10 6.16 -12.92
N GLY A 144 0.78 5.70 -12.03
CA GLY A 144 2.13 6.25 -11.90
C GLY A 144 2.14 7.70 -11.41
N GLN A 145 1.07 8.16 -10.78
CA GLN A 145 0.97 9.51 -10.24
C GLN A 145 1.61 9.60 -8.85
N ALA A 146 2.35 10.70 -8.63
CA ALA A 146 3.02 10.94 -7.36
C ALA A 146 2.01 11.16 -6.22
N ALA A 147 1.84 10.14 -5.39
CA ALA A 147 1.04 10.13 -4.16
C ALA A 147 1.74 9.27 -3.09
N ILE A 148 1.32 9.37 -1.84
CA ILE A 148 1.91 8.61 -0.73
C ILE A 148 0.82 7.78 -0.04
N PRO A 149 0.60 6.53 -0.43
CA PRO A 149 -0.27 5.64 0.31
C PRO A 149 0.32 5.34 1.70
N VAL A 150 -0.37 5.71 2.76
CA VAL A 150 0.09 5.41 4.13
C VAL A 150 -0.66 4.20 4.68
N ASP A 151 0.06 3.09 4.76
CA ASP A 151 -0.38 1.89 5.45
C ASP A 151 0.27 1.79 6.85
N THR A 152 0.07 0.68 7.54
CA THR A 152 0.65 0.44 8.86
C THR A 152 2.19 0.44 8.85
N HIS A 153 2.83 0.08 7.75
CA HIS A 153 4.30 0.14 7.62
C HIS A 153 4.76 1.58 7.42
N CYS A 154 4.12 2.30 6.49
CA CYS A 154 4.42 3.70 6.20
C CYS A 154 4.12 4.63 7.38
N HIS A 155 3.18 4.28 8.26
CA HIS A 155 2.97 4.99 9.51
C HIS A 155 4.03 4.62 10.56
N ARG A 156 4.33 3.33 10.75
CA ARG A 156 5.22 2.84 11.82
C ARG A 156 6.68 3.16 11.59
N VAL A 157 7.22 2.88 10.41
CA VAL A 157 8.66 2.92 10.15
C VAL A 157 9.24 4.34 10.30
N PRO A 158 8.67 5.39 9.68
CA PRO A 158 9.12 6.77 9.85
C PRO A 158 9.09 7.24 11.30
N ASN A 159 8.02 6.87 12.02
CA ASN A 159 7.87 7.20 13.44
C ASN A 159 8.89 6.46 14.32
N ARG A 160 9.21 5.19 14.05
CA ARG A 160 10.24 4.44 14.77
C ARG A 160 11.65 4.97 14.49
N ILE A 161 11.99 5.21 13.23
CA ILE A 161 13.29 5.79 12.88
C ILE A 161 13.40 7.21 13.47
N GLY A 162 12.28 7.94 13.55
CA GLY A 162 12.19 9.22 14.26
C GLY A 162 12.45 10.43 13.38
N PHE A 163 12.18 10.35 12.07
CA PHE A 163 12.07 11.54 11.24
C PHE A 163 10.64 12.08 11.15
N LEU A 164 9.65 11.30 11.67
CA LEU A 164 8.30 11.77 11.94
C LEU A 164 7.90 11.54 13.40
N ARG A 165 6.89 12.31 13.84
CA ARG A 165 6.16 12.14 15.12
C ARG A 165 4.69 12.41 14.86
N THR A 166 3.97 11.41 14.37
CA THR A 166 2.57 11.49 13.96
C THR A 166 1.74 10.43 14.67
N LYS A 167 0.46 10.72 14.92
CA LYS A 167 -0.45 9.82 15.65
C LYS A 167 -1.34 9.03 14.70
N THR A 168 -1.67 9.59 13.53
CA THR A 168 -2.57 8.95 12.56
C THR A 168 -1.90 8.77 11.19
N PRO A 169 -2.41 7.88 10.34
CA PRO A 169 -1.95 7.74 8.96
C PRO A 169 -2.09 9.03 8.14
N GLU A 170 -3.15 9.80 8.35
CA GLU A 170 -3.42 11.07 7.67
C GLU A 170 -2.38 12.12 8.03
N GLU A 171 -2.06 12.24 9.33
CA GLU A 171 -0.97 13.10 9.79
C GLU A 171 0.37 12.68 9.18
N THR A 172 0.59 11.36 9.05
CA THR A 172 1.82 10.81 8.45
C THR A 172 1.90 11.15 6.97
N GLU A 173 0.81 11.02 6.23
CA GLU A 173 0.74 11.41 4.81
C GLU A 173 1.06 12.89 4.64
N ALA A 174 0.39 13.76 5.38
CA ALA A 174 0.61 15.20 5.34
C ALA A 174 2.06 15.57 5.72
N ALA A 175 2.63 14.91 6.73
CA ALA A 175 4.01 15.16 7.16
C ALA A 175 5.02 14.68 6.12
N LEU A 176 4.83 13.50 5.50
CA LEU A 176 5.69 12.99 4.43
C LEU A 176 5.63 13.90 3.19
N LYS A 177 4.46 14.38 2.80
CA LYS A 177 4.29 15.31 1.68
C LYS A 177 5.03 16.64 1.89
N ARG A 178 5.05 17.15 3.14
CA ARG A 178 5.83 18.37 3.47
C ARG A 178 7.33 18.12 3.54
N LEU A 179 7.73 16.93 3.98
CA LEU A 179 9.14 16.61 4.27
C LEU A 179 9.90 16.17 3.02
N LEU A 180 9.23 15.53 2.07
CA LEU A 180 9.86 14.90 0.91
C LEU A 180 9.55 15.65 -0.38
N PRO A 181 10.55 15.87 -1.25
CA PRO A 181 10.30 16.29 -2.63
C PRO A 181 9.37 15.30 -3.35
N ARG A 182 8.55 15.83 -4.27
CA ARG A 182 7.56 15.04 -5.01
C ARG A 182 8.16 13.84 -5.76
N SER A 183 9.42 13.92 -6.16
CA SER A 183 10.15 12.85 -6.84
C SER A 183 10.29 11.55 -6.02
N TYR A 184 10.18 11.63 -4.69
CA TYR A 184 10.22 10.45 -3.81
C TYR A 184 8.87 9.76 -3.64
N TRP A 185 7.74 10.45 -3.91
CA TRP A 185 6.41 9.99 -3.48
C TRP A 185 5.98 8.67 -4.10
N LEU A 186 6.42 8.39 -5.33
CA LEU A 186 6.11 7.13 -6.01
C LEU A 186 6.66 5.89 -5.28
N ASP A 187 7.85 6.02 -4.71
CA ASP A 187 8.59 4.88 -4.18
C ASP A 187 8.35 4.65 -2.67
N VAL A 188 7.92 5.69 -1.92
CA VAL A 188 7.82 5.65 -0.45
C VAL A 188 7.09 4.41 0.03
N ASN A 189 5.91 4.14 -0.51
CA ASN A 189 5.06 3.04 -0.05
C ASN A 189 5.74 1.69 -0.27
N GLU A 190 6.21 1.42 -1.48
CA GLU A 190 6.87 0.16 -1.84
C GLU A 190 8.12 -0.09 -0.98
N LEU A 191 9.00 0.89 -0.87
CA LEU A 191 10.25 0.80 -0.13
C LEU A 191 10.01 0.55 1.37
N VAL A 192 9.10 1.32 1.95
CA VAL A 192 8.83 1.26 3.39
C VAL A 192 8.07 -0.02 3.77
N ILE A 193 7.18 -0.52 2.91
CA ILE A 193 6.52 -1.82 3.13
C ILE A 193 7.54 -2.95 3.13
N ARG A 194 8.42 -3.02 2.14
CA ARG A 194 9.46 -4.06 2.06
C ARG A 194 10.33 -4.06 3.30
N PHE A 195 10.88 -2.92 3.66
CA PHE A 195 11.69 -2.77 4.87
C PHE A 195 10.90 -3.09 6.14
N GLY A 196 9.65 -2.67 6.22
CA GLY A 196 8.77 -2.93 7.35
C GLY A 196 8.36 -4.39 7.52
N LYS A 197 8.39 -5.18 6.45
CA LYS A 197 8.17 -6.65 6.49
C LYS A 197 9.44 -7.42 6.80
N GLU A 198 10.55 -7.03 6.21
CA GLU A 198 11.82 -7.75 6.35
C GLU A 198 12.52 -7.44 7.65
N VAL A 199 12.75 -6.17 7.96
CA VAL A 199 13.61 -5.70 9.04
C VAL A 199 12.81 -5.05 10.17
N CYS A 200 12.12 -3.94 9.90
CA CYS A 200 11.42 -3.16 10.93
C CYS A 200 10.02 -3.74 11.22
N ARG A 201 9.95 -5.01 11.59
CA ARG A 201 8.69 -5.74 11.88
C ARG A 201 7.91 -5.10 13.03
N PRO A 202 6.56 -5.24 13.06
CA PRO A 202 5.76 -4.70 14.16
C PRO A 202 6.13 -5.35 15.51
N VAL A 203 6.30 -6.66 15.52
CA VAL A 203 6.74 -7.47 16.66
C VAL A 203 8.09 -8.09 16.31
N GLY A 204 9.06 -8.08 17.23
CA GLY A 204 10.39 -8.63 17.02
C GLY A 204 11.16 -8.02 15.84
N PRO A 205 11.35 -6.68 15.78
CA PRO A 205 12.12 -6.08 14.70
C PRO A 205 13.56 -6.56 14.70
N ARG A 206 14.11 -6.84 13.52
CA ARG A 206 15.49 -7.32 13.32
C ARG A 206 16.48 -6.16 13.36
N CYS A 207 16.60 -5.51 14.53
CA CYS A 207 17.45 -4.34 14.67
C CYS A 207 18.95 -4.64 14.49
N GLY A 208 19.40 -5.88 14.71
CA GLY A 208 20.79 -6.29 14.45
C GLY A 208 21.16 -6.29 12.96
N GLU A 209 20.17 -6.45 12.08
CA GLU A 209 20.32 -6.43 10.61
C GLU A 209 20.00 -5.04 10.01
N CYS A 210 19.67 -4.05 10.85
CA CYS A 210 19.16 -2.76 10.41
C CYS A 210 20.28 -1.74 10.21
N GLU A 211 20.40 -1.22 9.00
CA GLU A 211 21.37 -0.18 8.64
C GLU A 211 21.10 1.20 9.28
N PHE A 212 19.91 1.40 9.87
CA PHE A 212 19.51 2.68 10.46
C PHE A 212 19.64 2.76 11.98
N THR A 213 20.27 1.80 12.65
CA THR A 213 20.37 1.76 14.13
C THR A 213 21.01 3.01 14.71
N ALA A 214 22.07 3.55 14.07
CA ALA A 214 22.77 4.75 14.52
C ALA A 214 21.90 6.00 14.56
N ILE A 215 20.86 6.08 13.73
CA ILE A 215 19.94 7.23 13.63
C ILE A 215 18.53 6.90 14.15
N CYS A 216 18.25 5.64 14.50
CA CYS A 216 16.92 5.18 14.85
C CYS A 216 16.55 5.56 16.28
N ARG A 217 15.47 6.35 16.44
CA ARG A 217 14.97 6.73 17.76
C ARG A 217 14.51 5.51 18.56
N PHE A 218 13.72 4.63 17.96
CA PHE A 218 13.22 3.42 18.62
C PHE A 218 14.35 2.52 19.14
N PHE A 219 15.42 2.34 18.38
CA PHE A 219 16.57 1.55 18.81
C PHE A 219 17.28 2.17 20.01
N ARG A 220 17.39 3.51 20.04
CA ARG A 220 18.13 4.24 21.09
C ARG A 220 17.30 4.46 22.36
N GLU A 221 16.00 4.70 22.23
CA GLU A 221 15.14 5.10 23.37
C GLU A 221 14.30 3.94 23.91
N ASP A 222 13.79 3.06 23.05
CA ASP A 222 12.81 2.03 23.46
C ASP A 222 13.44 0.66 23.78
N ARG A 223 14.65 0.38 23.27
CA ARG A 223 15.38 -0.85 23.64
C ARG A 223 16.03 -0.77 25.01
N VAL A 224 16.25 0.44 25.51
CA VAL A 224 16.86 0.69 26.84
C VAL A 224 15.83 0.61 27.96
N LYS A 225 14.53 0.67 27.67
CA LYS A 225 13.49 0.48 28.69
C LYS A 225 13.02 -0.97 28.68
N PRO A 226 13.25 -1.75 29.76
CA PRO A 226 12.59 -3.03 29.92
C PRO A 226 11.09 -2.78 29.89
N LYS A 227 10.35 -3.44 28.99
CA LYS A 227 8.90 -3.41 29.04
C LYS A 227 8.49 -3.99 30.39
N PRO A 228 7.67 -3.29 31.20
CA PRO A 228 7.02 -3.94 32.32
C PRO A 228 6.19 -5.07 31.73
N TYR A 229 6.45 -6.28 32.20
CA TYR A 229 5.60 -7.45 31.91
C TYR A 229 4.22 -7.15 32.50
N LEU A 230 3.21 -7.08 31.66
CA LEU A 230 1.82 -7.26 32.00
C LEU A 230 1.41 -8.67 31.65
#